data_3db2de6d44159efb23288998662f6aed
#
_entry.id   3db2de6d44159efb23288998662f6aed
#
_cell.length_a   1.000
_cell.length_b   1.000
_cell.length_c   1.000
_cell.angle_alpha   90.00
_cell.angle_beta   90.00
_cell.angle_gamma   90.00
#
_symmetry.space_group_name_H-M   'P 1'
#
loop_
_entity.id
_entity.type
_entity.pdbx_description
1 polymer ?
#
loop_
_entity_poly.entity_id
_entity_poly.type
_entity_poly.pdbx_seq_one_letter_code
_entity_poly.pdbx_strand_id
1 'polypeptide(L)'
;MSEPPVRDTTTATIAAKTAGMKHWDGFLPLDVDPKADRVLLEIPHDSARALLFVSLATGLGSNPIGLDRAADVGAYVARFDRSGNKVLLVLENWSYRSSSPNRDNARSVQESFPPSTVAALPIVGEDAGGRVLVDASDMVFRDWVHVSATLSDSKQGTYVLARDRSTVFAPYTKAFPKNTEIDASLTFALAGGAPGDIVSNILPDPTAITLRQHLSLMPLPDSGYEPRALDPRVGYFAVTFKDYGQPIQASLDQRWIGRHRLERVNPSDPKSPIRNPIVYYVDRGIPEPIRTAVKQGVSWWIKAFDDAGLTGAFRVEDLPDSVDPMDARYNVVMWENRNERGWSIGGSLGDPRTGEIIKGVARLDSHRERTDYNLYAGLMGAASSA
;
A
#
# COMPACT_ATOMS: atom_id res chain seq x y z
N MET A 1 23.06 46.18 -29.50
CA MET A 1 22.07 45.29 -28.87
C MET A 1 22.79 44.00 -28.62
N SER A 2 23.16 43.70 -27.39
CA SER A 2 23.75 42.42 -27.02
C SER A 2 22.63 41.39 -26.89
N GLU A 3 22.77 40.26 -27.59
CA GLU A 3 21.89 39.11 -27.42
C GLU A 3 21.83 38.72 -25.94
N PRO A 4 20.62 38.41 -25.40
CA PRO A 4 20.54 37.89 -24.04
C PRO A 4 21.27 36.55 -23.99
N PRO A 5 21.94 36.21 -22.87
CA PRO A 5 22.64 34.96 -22.73
C PRO A 5 21.67 33.79 -22.92
N VAL A 6 21.98 32.90 -23.86
CA VAL A 6 21.32 31.61 -24.02
C VAL A 6 21.47 30.89 -22.69
N ARG A 7 20.40 30.74 -21.93
CA ARG A 7 20.39 29.86 -20.76
C ARG A 7 20.63 28.44 -21.26
N ASP A 8 21.77 27.87 -20.87
CA ASP A 8 22.05 26.47 -21.08
C ASP A 8 21.00 25.66 -20.32
N THR A 9 20.00 25.12 -21.05
CA THR A 9 18.88 24.35 -20.50
C THR A 9 19.22 22.86 -20.42
N THR A 10 20.50 22.49 -20.50
CA THR A 10 20.89 21.08 -20.42
C THR A 10 20.57 20.52 -19.04
N THR A 11 19.53 19.71 -18.97
CA THR A 11 19.20 18.99 -17.74
C THR A 11 20.37 18.07 -17.37
N ALA A 12 20.80 18.09 -16.11
CA ALA A 12 21.89 17.25 -15.65
C ALA A 12 21.56 15.76 -15.84
N THR A 13 22.55 14.93 -16.11
CA THR A 13 22.37 13.48 -16.23
C THR A 13 21.96 12.88 -14.88
N ILE A 14 21.18 11.78 -14.91
CA ILE A 14 20.78 11.03 -13.71
C ILE A 14 22.02 10.66 -12.89
N ALA A 15 23.06 10.09 -13.52
CA ALA A 15 24.30 9.71 -12.85
C ALA A 15 25.01 10.86 -12.13
N ALA A 16 24.99 12.06 -12.72
CA ALA A 16 25.59 13.24 -12.09
C ALA A 16 24.82 13.71 -10.86
N LYS A 17 23.49 13.50 -10.83
CA LYS A 17 22.62 13.92 -9.73
C LYS A 17 22.58 12.93 -8.57
N THR A 18 22.83 11.64 -8.83
CA THR A 18 22.77 10.56 -7.83
C THR A 18 24.16 10.20 -7.28
N ALA A 19 25.22 10.85 -7.78
CA ALA A 19 26.59 10.58 -7.36
C ALA A 19 26.77 10.72 -5.82
N GLY A 20 27.16 9.62 -5.17
CA GLY A 20 27.34 9.56 -3.72
C GLY A 20 26.07 9.36 -2.89
N MET A 21 24.92 9.18 -3.52
CA MET A 21 23.68 8.78 -2.85
C MET A 21 23.62 7.25 -2.69
N LYS A 22 22.73 6.78 -1.83
CA LYS A 22 22.43 5.37 -1.69
C LYS A 22 21.42 4.98 -2.74
N HIS A 23 21.84 4.18 -3.72
CA HIS A 23 21.04 3.70 -4.84
C HIS A 23 20.38 2.36 -4.53
N TRP A 24 19.15 2.17 -5.04
CA TRP A 24 18.41 0.92 -5.03
C TRP A 24 17.78 0.69 -6.40
N ASP A 25 18.24 -0.39 -7.08
CA ASP A 25 17.55 -0.92 -8.26
C ASP A 25 16.24 -1.58 -7.90
N GLY A 26 15.22 -1.44 -8.77
CA GLY A 26 13.93 -2.09 -8.53
C GLY A 26 12.87 -1.69 -9.55
N PHE A 27 11.61 -1.80 -9.15
CA PHE A 27 10.46 -1.45 -10.02
C PHE A 27 10.54 -0.01 -10.51
N LEU A 28 10.65 0.94 -9.60
CA LEU A 28 11.08 2.30 -9.88
C LEU A 28 12.38 2.50 -9.09
N PRO A 29 13.52 2.64 -9.76
CA PRO A 29 14.79 2.85 -9.07
C PRO A 29 14.73 4.13 -8.23
N LEU A 30 15.34 4.10 -7.06
CA LEU A 30 15.38 5.25 -6.18
C LEU A 30 16.77 5.50 -5.62
N ASP A 31 17.03 6.76 -5.31
CA ASP A 31 18.24 7.24 -4.64
C ASP A 31 17.85 8.01 -3.38
N VAL A 32 18.49 7.67 -2.27
CA VAL A 32 18.29 8.35 -0.99
C VAL A 32 19.49 9.26 -0.71
N ASP A 33 19.23 10.55 -0.55
CA ASP A 33 20.20 11.53 -0.10
C ASP A 33 20.02 11.77 1.42
N PRO A 34 20.83 11.11 2.26
CA PRO A 34 20.66 11.23 3.72
C PRO A 34 21.10 12.60 4.26
N LYS A 35 21.87 13.39 3.47
CA LYS A 35 22.33 14.72 3.87
C LYS A 35 21.29 15.79 3.60
N ALA A 36 20.59 15.68 2.46
CA ALA A 36 19.55 16.61 2.08
C ALA A 36 18.14 16.14 2.50
N ASP A 37 18.03 14.99 3.15
CA ASP A 37 16.76 14.39 3.62
C ASP A 37 15.72 14.29 2.49
N ARG A 38 16.10 13.70 1.37
CA ARG A 38 15.24 13.57 0.20
C ARG A 38 15.37 12.22 -0.50
N VAL A 39 14.34 11.89 -1.25
CA VAL A 39 14.28 10.72 -2.13
C VAL A 39 14.18 11.22 -3.57
N LEU A 40 15.06 10.72 -4.43
CA LEU A 40 14.95 10.87 -5.87
C LEU A 40 14.41 9.58 -6.46
N LEU A 41 13.46 9.68 -7.39
CA LEU A 41 12.77 8.56 -8.00
C LEU A 41 12.97 8.59 -9.52
N GLU A 42 13.33 7.47 -10.13
CA GLU A 42 13.41 7.36 -11.58
C GLU A 42 12.05 6.98 -12.18
N ILE A 43 11.54 7.83 -13.07
CA ILE A 43 10.30 7.58 -13.82
C ILE A 43 10.69 7.13 -15.24
N PRO A 44 10.29 5.92 -15.67
CA PRO A 44 10.81 5.30 -16.90
C PRO A 44 10.36 5.99 -18.19
N HIS A 45 9.20 6.60 -18.21
CA HIS A 45 8.63 7.31 -19.37
C HIS A 45 7.42 8.17 -18.94
N ASP A 46 7.02 9.08 -19.82
CA ASP A 46 5.80 9.85 -19.62
C ASP A 46 4.55 8.93 -19.47
N SER A 47 3.63 9.35 -18.64
CA SER A 47 2.40 8.61 -18.34
C SER A 47 2.64 7.19 -17.79
N ALA A 48 3.82 6.93 -17.19
CA ALA A 48 4.10 5.69 -16.47
C ALA A 48 3.07 5.50 -15.35
N ARG A 49 2.66 4.26 -15.10
CA ARG A 49 1.65 3.92 -14.10
C ARG A 49 2.19 2.98 -13.05
N ALA A 50 1.69 3.16 -11.83
CA ALA A 50 1.94 2.27 -10.71
C ALA A 50 0.67 2.11 -9.87
N LEU A 51 0.57 1.00 -9.13
CA LEU A 51 -0.31 0.96 -7.96
C LEU A 51 0.42 1.65 -6.82
N LEU A 52 -0.21 2.64 -6.21
CA LEU A 52 0.25 3.31 -5.01
C LEU A 52 -0.60 2.84 -3.83
N PHE A 53 0.02 2.17 -2.89
CA PHE A 53 -0.56 1.80 -1.61
C PHE A 53 0.04 2.66 -0.49
N VAL A 54 -0.80 3.12 0.43
CA VAL A 54 -0.36 3.99 1.53
C VAL A 54 -0.90 3.48 2.86
N SER A 55 -0.02 3.43 3.85
CA SER A 55 -0.39 3.01 5.20
C SER A 55 0.47 3.69 6.27
N LEU A 56 0.11 3.48 7.54
CA LEU A 56 0.95 3.84 8.68
C LEU A 56 1.87 2.68 9.06
N ALA A 57 3.18 2.89 9.06
CA ALA A 57 4.15 1.92 9.58
C ALA A 57 4.28 1.97 11.12
N THR A 58 3.91 3.10 11.75
CA THR A 58 3.69 3.22 13.21
C THR A 58 2.34 3.87 13.47
N GLY A 59 1.79 3.71 14.66
CA GLY A 59 0.47 4.23 15.00
C GLY A 59 0.42 4.84 16.40
N LEU A 60 -0.76 5.35 16.77
CA LEU A 60 -1.08 5.92 18.08
C LEU A 60 -1.67 4.89 19.06
N GLY A 61 -1.22 3.63 18.98
CA GLY A 61 -1.83 2.56 19.77
C GLY A 61 -3.16 2.08 19.20
N SER A 62 -3.78 1.08 19.84
CA SER A 62 -5.08 0.53 19.42
C SER A 62 -6.20 1.25 20.16
N ASN A 63 -6.82 2.21 19.53
CA ASN A 63 -7.87 3.06 20.12
C ASN A 63 -8.93 3.44 19.08
N PRO A 64 -10.05 4.06 19.49
CA PRO A 64 -11.14 4.42 18.57
C PRO A 64 -10.81 5.43 17.48
N ILE A 65 -9.67 6.13 17.55
CA ILE A 65 -9.25 7.10 16.52
C ILE A 65 -8.97 6.38 15.18
N GLY A 66 -8.47 5.13 15.25
CA GLY A 66 -8.17 4.34 14.03
C GLY A 66 -6.84 4.68 13.36
N LEU A 67 -5.97 5.45 14.01
CA LEU A 67 -4.59 5.71 13.56
C LEU A 67 -3.63 4.64 14.07
N ASP A 68 -3.98 3.38 13.85
CA ASP A 68 -3.21 2.23 14.27
C ASP A 68 -2.02 2.00 13.34
N ARG A 69 -1.03 1.25 13.82
CA ARG A 69 -0.04 0.66 12.93
C ARG A 69 -0.76 -0.14 11.84
N ALA A 70 -0.36 0.09 10.59
CA ALA A 70 -0.92 -0.51 9.39
C ALA A 70 -2.35 -0.06 9.03
N ALA A 71 -2.88 1.02 9.63
CA ALA A 71 -4.03 1.72 9.07
C ALA A 71 -3.69 2.18 7.64
N ASP A 72 -4.58 1.94 6.70
CA ASP A 72 -4.38 2.23 5.28
C ASP A 72 -5.55 3.01 4.68
N VAL A 73 -5.30 3.65 3.55
CA VAL A 73 -6.31 4.37 2.75
C VAL A 73 -6.64 3.64 1.45
N GLY A 74 -6.16 2.40 1.30
CA GLY A 74 -6.36 1.57 0.12
C GLY A 74 -5.32 1.78 -0.96
N ALA A 75 -5.63 1.30 -2.16
CA ALA A 75 -4.75 1.35 -3.33
C ALA A 75 -5.31 2.32 -4.38
N TYR A 76 -4.39 3.07 -4.99
CA TYR A 76 -4.67 3.98 -6.10
C TYR A 76 -3.95 3.52 -7.36
N VAL A 77 -4.53 3.78 -8.53
CA VAL A 77 -3.76 3.80 -9.77
C VAL A 77 -3.14 5.19 -9.90
N ALA A 78 -1.85 5.25 -9.70
CA ALA A 78 -1.05 6.47 -9.86
C ALA A 78 -0.47 6.54 -11.27
N ARG A 79 -0.52 7.73 -11.88
CA ARG A 79 0.08 8.01 -13.18
C ARG A 79 1.03 9.20 -13.03
N PHE A 80 2.17 9.10 -13.71
CA PHE A 80 3.24 10.08 -13.69
C PHE A 80 3.26 10.84 -15.02
N ASP A 81 2.62 12.02 -15.06
CA ASP A 81 2.47 12.83 -16.28
C ASP A 81 3.53 13.92 -16.34
N ARG A 82 4.37 13.91 -17.38
CA ARG A 82 5.37 14.97 -17.60
C ARG A 82 4.69 16.28 -18.01
N SER A 83 5.04 17.36 -17.32
CA SER A 83 4.60 18.71 -17.64
C SER A 83 5.77 19.71 -17.53
N GLY A 84 6.45 19.96 -18.66
CA GLY A 84 7.63 20.81 -18.69
C GLY A 84 8.78 20.23 -17.86
N ASN A 85 9.20 20.94 -16.83
CA ASN A 85 10.30 20.57 -15.93
C ASN A 85 9.86 19.82 -14.66
N LYS A 86 8.65 19.26 -14.64
CA LYS A 86 8.11 18.49 -13.53
C LYS A 86 7.31 17.31 -14.02
N VAL A 87 7.11 16.35 -13.12
CA VAL A 87 6.19 15.23 -13.29
C VAL A 87 5.02 15.41 -12.31
N LEU A 88 3.80 15.37 -12.80
CA LEU A 88 2.60 15.40 -11.99
C LEU A 88 2.25 13.99 -11.55
N LEU A 89 2.05 13.79 -10.26
CA LEU A 89 1.50 12.56 -9.72
C LEU A 89 -0.03 12.66 -9.71
N VAL A 90 -0.66 11.86 -10.56
CA VAL A 90 -2.10 11.88 -10.81
C VAL A 90 -2.73 10.58 -10.34
N LEU A 91 -3.70 10.64 -9.44
CA LEU A 91 -4.52 9.50 -9.06
C LEU A 91 -5.70 9.38 -10.04
N GLU A 92 -5.76 8.25 -10.75
CA GLU A 92 -6.82 7.98 -11.71
C GLU A 92 -8.13 7.63 -11.00
N ASN A 93 -9.25 8.11 -11.54
CA ASN A 93 -10.57 7.81 -10.98
C ASN A 93 -11.16 6.55 -11.60
N TRP A 94 -10.98 5.41 -10.94
CA TRP A 94 -11.52 4.12 -11.38
C TRP A 94 -12.89 3.78 -10.78
N SER A 95 -13.47 4.67 -9.99
CA SER A 95 -14.82 4.52 -9.46
C SER A 95 -15.91 4.81 -10.48
N TYR A 96 -15.57 5.51 -11.57
CA TYR A 96 -16.48 5.87 -12.66
C TYR A 96 -15.86 5.47 -13.99
N ARG A 97 -16.58 4.65 -14.76
CA ARG A 97 -16.08 4.04 -16.01
C ARG A 97 -17.13 4.04 -17.09
N SER A 98 -16.71 3.71 -18.31
CA SER A 98 -17.60 3.34 -19.38
C SER A 98 -17.05 2.12 -20.10
N SER A 99 -17.84 1.04 -20.13
CA SER A 99 -17.61 -0.14 -20.99
C SER A 99 -18.19 0.04 -22.40
N SER A 100 -18.79 1.19 -22.70
CA SER A 100 -19.34 1.48 -24.01
C SER A 100 -18.25 1.44 -25.10
N PRO A 101 -18.50 0.85 -26.26
CA PRO A 101 -17.61 0.95 -27.42
C PRO A 101 -17.53 2.38 -27.98
N ASN A 102 -18.46 3.26 -27.59
CA ASN A 102 -18.47 4.67 -27.98
C ASN A 102 -17.42 5.45 -27.18
N ARG A 103 -16.35 5.89 -27.86
CA ARG A 103 -15.26 6.66 -27.25
C ARG A 103 -15.70 8.01 -26.68
N ASP A 104 -16.73 8.63 -27.27
CA ASP A 104 -17.26 9.90 -26.77
C ASP A 104 -17.98 9.71 -25.44
N ASN A 105 -18.65 8.57 -25.23
CA ASN A 105 -19.21 8.23 -23.92
C ASN A 105 -18.09 8.06 -22.87
N ALA A 106 -17.03 7.34 -23.18
CA ALA A 106 -15.89 7.19 -22.29
C ALA A 106 -15.23 8.53 -21.95
N ARG A 107 -15.05 9.42 -22.95
CA ARG A 107 -14.54 10.77 -22.74
C ARG A 107 -15.45 11.58 -21.83
N SER A 108 -16.77 11.57 -22.09
CA SER A 108 -17.75 12.30 -21.26
C SER A 108 -17.70 11.86 -19.79
N VAL A 109 -17.53 10.56 -19.52
CA VAL A 109 -17.37 10.04 -18.15
C VAL A 109 -16.09 10.59 -17.52
N GLN A 110 -14.95 10.58 -18.23
CA GLN A 110 -13.69 11.12 -17.72
C GLN A 110 -13.76 12.63 -17.45
N GLU A 111 -14.44 13.38 -18.29
CA GLU A 111 -14.65 14.82 -18.10
C GLU A 111 -15.59 15.13 -16.93
N SER A 112 -16.55 14.23 -16.64
CA SER A 112 -17.51 14.38 -15.55
C SER A 112 -16.94 13.96 -14.19
N PHE A 113 -15.98 13.05 -14.18
CA PHE A 113 -15.38 12.46 -12.96
C PHE A 113 -13.85 12.54 -13.03
N PRO A 114 -13.29 13.71 -12.72
CA PRO A 114 -11.87 13.97 -12.96
C PRO A 114 -10.94 13.13 -12.06
N PRO A 115 -9.69 12.93 -12.48
CA PRO A 115 -8.62 12.43 -11.62
C PRO A 115 -8.18 13.50 -10.61
N SER A 116 -7.30 13.11 -9.68
CA SER A 116 -6.72 14.04 -8.71
C SER A 116 -5.22 14.17 -8.93
N THR A 117 -4.74 15.38 -9.24
CA THR A 117 -3.30 15.70 -9.21
C THR A 117 -2.90 16.00 -7.78
N VAL A 118 -2.05 15.15 -7.19
CA VAL A 118 -1.76 15.17 -5.75
C VAL A 118 -0.36 15.64 -5.39
N ALA A 119 0.58 15.64 -6.35
CA ALA A 119 1.92 16.16 -6.17
C ALA A 119 2.51 16.66 -7.49
N ALA A 120 3.51 17.54 -7.38
CA ALA A 120 4.28 18.06 -8.51
C ALA A 120 5.77 17.84 -8.23
N LEU A 121 6.35 16.86 -8.89
CA LEU A 121 7.70 16.36 -8.65
C LEU A 121 8.69 17.05 -9.61
N PRO A 122 9.59 17.91 -9.15
CA PRO A 122 10.57 18.57 -10.02
C PRO A 122 11.51 17.57 -10.69
N ILE A 123 11.74 17.72 -12.01
CA ILE A 123 12.74 16.94 -12.73
C ILE A 123 14.12 17.53 -12.40
N VAL A 124 15.00 16.70 -11.83
CA VAL A 124 16.36 17.08 -11.42
C VAL A 124 17.43 16.46 -12.29
N GLY A 125 17.10 15.43 -13.07
CA GLY A 125 17.98 14.75 -14.01
C GLY A 125 17.19 14.08 -15.13
N GLU A 126 17.88 13.81 -16.25
CA GLU A 126 17.28 13.11 -17.39
C GLU A 126 18.37 12.30 -18.10
N ASP A 127 18.01 11.17 -18.70
CA ASP A 127 18.90 10.39 -19.54
C ASP A 127 18.52 10.45 -21.03
N ALA A 128 19.41 9.97 -21.89
CA ALA A 128 19.18 9.94 -23.33
C ALA A 128 18.02 9.00 -23.75
N GLY A 129 17.57 8.09 -22.89
CA GLY A 129 16.46 7.18 -23.12
C GLY A 129 15.11 7.77 -22.76
N GLY A 130 15.07 9.00 -22.24
CA GLY A 130 13.83 9.69 -21.85
C GLY A 130 13.35 9.33 -20.44
N ARG A 131 14.14 8.60 -19.63
CA ARG A 131 13.89 8.45 -18.21
C ARG A 131 14.20 9.77 -17.50
N VAL A 132 13.37 10.11 -16.53
CA VAL A 132 13.55 11.32 -15.73
C VAL A 132 13.74 10.97 -14.26
N LEU A 133 14.67 11.67 -13.63
CA LEU A 133 14.87 11.63 -12.17
C LEU A 133 14.11 12.78 -11.56
N VAL A 134 13.19 12.49 -10.64
CA VAL A 134 12.38 13.49 -9.97
C VAL A 134 12.70 13.56 -8.48
N ASP A 135 12.56 14.76 -7.89
CA ASP A 135 12.54 14.91 -6.44
C ASP A 135 11.14 14.53 -5.93
N ALA A 136 11.07 13.44 -5.18
CA ALA A 136 9.82 12.88 -4.67
C ALA A 136 9.34 13.54 -3.36
N SER A 137 9.98 14.58 -2.87
CA SER A 137 9.70 15.19 -1.56
C SER A 137 8.24 15.59 -1.39
N ASP A 138 7.62 16.17 -2.43
CA ASP A 138 6.21 16.58 -2.40
C ASP A 138 5.23 15.40 -2.25
N MET A 139 5.61 14.23 -2.75
CA MET A 139 4.87 12.98 -2.57
C MET A 139 5.15 12.38 -1.18
N VAL A 140 6.40 12.38 -0.75
CA VAL A 140 6.85 11.69 0.49
C VAL A 140 6.35 12.40 1.74
N PHE A 141 6.37 13.73 1.76
CA PHE A 141 5.99 14.56 2.90
C PHE A 141 4.55 15.08 2.84
N ARG A 142 3.68 14.30 2.28
CA ARG A 142 2.23 14.56 2.25
C ARG A 142 1.52 13.71 3.32
N ASP A 143 0.53 14.27 3.98
CA ASP A 143 -0.39 13.54 4.88
C ASP A 143 -1.38 12.71 4.05
N TRP A 144 -0.95 11.52 3.61
CA TRP A 144 -1.76 10.62 2.79
C TRP A 144 -2.85 9.91 3.59
N VAL A 145 -2.58 9.63 4.87
CA VAL A 145 -3.49 8.87 5.75
C VAL A 145 -4.49 9.80 6.44
N HIS A 146 -4.44 11.10 6.12
CA HIS A 146 -5.34 12.11 6.67
C HIS A 146 -5.28 12.20 8.21
N VAL A 147 -4.08 12.07 8.77
CA VAL A 147 -3.84 12.13 10.22
C VAL A 147 -4.40 13.41 10.82
N SER A 148 -4.13 14.56 10.19
CA SER A 148 -4.62 15.88 10.66
C SER A 148 -6.14 15.94 10.73
N ALA A 149 -6.82 15.47 9.69
CA ALA A 149 -8.29 15.45 9.64
C ALA A 149 -8.87 14.47 10.68
N THR A 150 -8.31 13.26 10.75
CA THR A 150 -8.76 12.22 11.70
C THR A 150 -8.65 12.68 13.15
N LEU A 151 -7.57 13.35 13.52
CA LEU A 151 -7.39 13.90 14.87
C LEU A 151 -8.42 15.00 15.16
N SER A 152 -8.65 15.90 14.22
CA SER A 152 -9.64 16.97 14.35
C SER A 152 -11.06 16.41 14.50
N ASP A 153 -11.47 15.49 13.63
CA ASP A 153 -12.80 14.87 13.63
C ASP A 153 -13.05 14.07 14.92
N SER A 154 -11.99 13.46 15.47
CA SER A 154 -12.02 12.72 16.73
C SER A 154 -11.86 13.63 17.96
N LYS A 155 -11.85 14.96 17.79
CA LYS A 155 -11.71 15.97 18.86
C LYS A 155 -10.42 15.82 19.69
N GLN A 156 -9.35 15.39 19.05
CA GLN A 156 -8.04 15.24 19.69
C GLN A 156 -7.15 16.49 19.56
N GLY A 157 -7.64 17.57 19.01
CA GLY A 157 -6.93 18.82 18.74
C GLY A 157 -6.72 19.05 17.24
N THR A 158 -6.32 20.27 16.87
CA THR A 158 -5.99 20.61 15.48
C THR A 158 -4.49 20.50 15.28
N TYR A 159 -4.06 19.53 14.48
CA TYR A 159 -2.66 19.28 14.16
C TYR A 159 -2.38 19.58 12.69
N VAL A 160 -1.19 20.11 12.41
CA VAL A 160 -0.71 20.37 11.05
C VAL A 160 0.64 19.70 10.83
N LEU A 161 0.90 19.25 9.61
CA LEU A 161 2.17 18.66 9.25
C LEU A 161 3.30 19.68 9.40
N ALA A 162 4.28 19.37 10.25
CA ALA A 162 5.50 20.16 10.49
C ALA A 162 6.63 19.58 9.62
N ARG A 163 6.85 20.17 8.44
CA ARG A 163 7.85 19.68 7.47
C ARG A 163 9.27 19.74 8.02
N ASP A 164 9.57 20.76 8.82
CA ASP A 164 10.86 20.98 9.48
C ASP A 164 11.23 19.91 10.52
N ARG A 165 10.25 19.16 11.00
CA ARG A 165 10.38 18.03 11.94
C ARG A 165 10.04 16.68 11.34
N SER A 166 9.87 16.62 10.02
CA SER A 166 9.58 15.41 9.28
C SER A 166 10.76 14.99 8.44
N THR A 167 11.05 13.69 8.34
CA THR A 167 12.25 13.17 7.69
C THR A 167 12.00 11.87 6.94
N VAL A 168 12.79 11.58 5.90
CA VAL A 168 12.82 10.29 5.23
C VAL A 168 13.32 9.22 6.20
N PHE A 169 12.61 8.10 6.29
CA PHE A 169 13.06 6.97 7.11
C PHE A 169 13.88 5.98 6.25
N ALA A 170 15.14 6.31 6.04
CA ALA A 170 16.05 5.60 5.14
C ALA A 170 16.17 4.07 5.37
N PRO A 171 16.08 3.51 6.61
CA PRO A 171 16.18 2.06 6.81
C PRO A 171 15.12 1.23 6.09
N TYR A 172 13.93 1.79 5.85
CA TYR A 172 12.82 1.12 5.15
C TYR A 172 12.51 1.74 3.78
N THR A 173 13.33 2.69 3.31
CA THR A 173 13.23 3.25 1.96
C THR A 173 14.14 2.47 1.04
N LYS A 174 13.55 1.65 0.15
CA LYS A 174 14.23 0.64 -0.68
C LYS A 174 13.45 0.36 -1.95
N ALA A 175 14.11 -0.18 -2.98
CA ALA A 175 13.43 -0.76 -4.13
C ALA A 175 13.67 -2.26 -4.23
N PHE A 176 12.69 -2.96 -4.79
CA PHE A 176 12.67 -4.40 -5.06
C PHE A 176 12.21 -4.64 -6.50
N PRO A 177 12.41 -5.82 -7.09
CA PRO A 177 12.02 -6.09 -8.48
C PRO A 177 10.53 -5.84 -8.80
N LYS A 178 9.65 -5.91 -7.81
CA LYS A 178 8.18 -5.75 -7.97
C LYS A 178 7.59 -4.65 -7.09
N ASN A 179 8.40 -3.86 -6.41
CA ASN A 179 7.92 -2.72 -5.64
C ASN A 179 9.03 -1.74 -5.29
N THR A 180 8.63 -0.51 -4.99
CA THR A 180 9.48 0.54 -4.46
C THR A 180 8.81 1.09 -3.22
N GLU A 181 9.53 1.05 -2.09
CA GLU A 181 9.04 1.33 -0.76
C GLU A 181 9.69 2.60 -0.22
N ILE A 182 8.88 3.53 0.25
CA ILE A 182 9.35 4.80 0.80
C ILE A 182 8.67 5.03 2.14
N ASP A 183 9.47 5.12 3.20
CA ASP A 183 9.00 5.46 4.54
C ASP A 183 9.40 6.90 4.90
N ALA A 184 8.49 7.62 5.54
CA ALA A 184 8.76 8.93 6.10
C ALA A 184 8.22 9.04 7.52
N SER A 185 9.02 9.58 8.43
CA SER A 185 8.56 9.99 9.76
C SER A 185 7.95 11.38 9.63
N LEU A 186 6.62 11.47 9.71
CA LEU A 186 5.87 12.71 9.62
C LEU A 186 5.50 13.19 11.01
N THR A 187 5.86 14.42 11.33
CA THR A 187 5.51 15.07 12.61
C THR A 187 4.38 16.06 12.40
N PHE A 188 3.34 15.91 13.21
CA PHE A 188 2.19 16.79 13.25
C PHE A 188 2.24 17.62 14.51
N ALA A 189 2.27 18.94 14.36
CA ALA A 189 2.34 19.89 15.47
C ALA A 189 0.95 20.40 15.83
N LEU A 190 0.67 20.53 17.12
CA LEU A 190 -0.54 21.16 17.60
C LEU A 190 -0.56 22.64 17.16
N ALA A 191 -1.57 23.00 16.35
CA ALA A 191 -1.76 24.34 15.83
C ALA A 191 -2.94 25.06 16.49
N GLY A 192 -3.82 24.32 17.18
CA GLY A 192 -4.98 24.94 17.85
C GLY A 192 -5.75 23.96 18.73
N GLY A 193 -6.43 24.49 19.73
CA GLY A 193 -7.12 23.70 20.74
C GLY A 193 -6.15 23.08 21.77
N ALA A 194 -6.72 22.31 22.70
CA ALA A 194 -5.97 21.46 23.61
C ALA A 194 -5.82 20.05 23.03
N PRO A 195 -4.74 19.33 23.33
CA PRO A 195 -4.67 17.89 23.04
C PRO A 195 -5.82 17.13 23.70
N GLY A 196 -6.44 16.20 22.98
CA GLY A 196 -7.47 15.33 23.55
C GLY A 196 -6.88 14.26 24.46
N ASP A 197 -7.75 13.61 25.24
CA ASP A 197 -7.35 12.64 26.26
C ASP A 197 -6.57 11.45 25.70
N ILE A 198 -6.97 10.94 24.52
CA ILE A 198 -6.31 9.77 23.93
C ILE A 198 -4.86 10.11 23.56
N VAL A 199 -4.66 11.23 22.88
CA VAL A 199 -3.31 11.69 22.49
C VAL A 199 -2.47 11.97 23.72
N SER A 200 -3.06 12.63 24.74
CA SER A 200 -2.37 12.99 25.99
C SER A 200 -1.95 11.76 26.80
N ASN A 201 -2.70 10.68 26.74
CA ASN A 201 -2.39 9.44 27.48
C ASN A 201 -1.35 8.56 26.77
N ILE A 202 -1.14 8.73 25.47
CA ILE A 202 -0.26 7.87 24.68
C ILE A 202 1.12 8.50 24.48
N LEU A 203 1.18 9.82 24.27
CA LEU A 203 2.40 10.50 23.88
C LEU A 203 3.11 11.17 25.05
N PRO A 204 4.45 11.14 25.08
CA PRO A 204 5.23 11.85 26.08
C PRO A 204 5.07 13.38 25.97
N ASP A 205 4.86 13.90 24.75
CA ASP A 205 4.49 15.30 24.49
C ASP A 205 3.30 15.30 23.50
N PRO A 206 2.07 15.56 23.96
CA PRO A 206 0.90 15.55 23.12
C PRO A 206 0.82 16.74 22.15
N THR A 207 1.73 17.70 22.19
CA THR A 207 1.80 18.80 21.23
C THR A 207 2.51 18.43 19.93
N ALA A 208 3.16 17.25 19.87
CA ALA A 208 3.92 16.78 18.72
C ALA A 208 3.70 15.28 18.50
N ILE A 209 3.00 14.92 17.43
CA ILE A 209 2.70 13.54 17.06
C ILE A 209 3.60 13.14 15.91
N THR A 210 4.46 12.14 16.09
CA THR A 210 5.31 11.62 15.00
C THR A 210 4.86 10.23 14.63
N LEU A 211 4.39 10.07 13.37
CA LEU A 211 3.98 8.79 12.79
C LEU A 211 4.84 8.49 11.57
N ARG A 212 5.19 7.22 11.39
CA ARG A 212 5.86 6.78 10.18
C ARG A 212 4.83 6.34 9.15
N GLN A 213 4.78 7.06 8.04
CA GLN A 213 3.97 6.75 6.88
C GLN A 213 4.77 5.89 5.90
N HIS A 214 4.10 4.94 5.28
CA HIS A 214 4.64 3.99 4.33
C HIS A 214 3.94 4.14 2.99
N LEU A 215 4.72 4.30 1.93
CA LEU A 215 4.31 4.38 0.53
C LEU A 215 4.89 3.18 -0.21
N SER A 216 4.05 2.41 -0.88
CA SER A 216 4.45 1.28 -1.71
C SER A 216 3.98 1.51 -3.14
N LEU A 217 4.92 1.55 -4.08
CA LEU A 217 4.66 1.65 -5.51
C LEU A 217 4.91 0.28 -6.15
N MET A 218 3.93 -0.26 -6.87
CA MET A 218 4.01 -1.58 -7.50
C MET A 218 3.59 -1.51 -8.97
N PRO A 219 4.12 -2.38 -9.85
CA PRO A 219 3.64 -2.46 -11.21
C PRO A 219 2.16 -2.83 -11.25
N LEU A 220 1.44 -2.26 -12.19
CA LEU A 220 0.10 -2.75 -12.51
C LEU A 220 0.19 -4.20 -13.03
N PRO A 221 -0.75 -5.08 -12.68
CA PRO A 221 -0.79 -6.42 -13.23
C PRO A 221 -0.84 -6.42 -14.76
N ASP A 222 -0.23 -7.44 -15.34
CA ASP A 222 -0.27 -7.68 -16.78
C ASP A 222 -1.72 -7.91 -17.27
N SER A 223 -1.95 -7.65 -18.56
CA SER A 223 -3.24 -7.92 -19.19
C SER A 223 -3.64 -9.39 -19.13
N GLY A 224 -4.90 -9.69 -19.42
CA GLY A 224 -5.42 -11.05 -19.50
C GLY A 224 -6.11 -11.56 -18.23
N TYR A 225 -6.15 -10.78 -17.15
CA TYR A 225 -7.02 -11.11 -16.03
C TYR A 225 -8.49 -10.80 -16.39
N GLU A 226 -9.37 -11.78 -16.19
CA GLU A 226 -10.80 -11.64 -16.43
C GLU A 226 -11.51 -11.37 -15.09
N PRO A 227 -12.04 -10.15 -14.86
CA PRO A 227 -12.86 -9.86 -13.70
C PRO A 227 -14.09 -10.76 -13.61
N ARG A 228 -14.51 -11.08 -12.40
CA ARG A 228 -15.72 -11.85 -12.14
C ARG A 228 -16.71 -11.04 -11.33
N ALA A 229 -17.97 -10.99 -11.80
CA ALA A 229 -19.03 -10.32 -11.09
C ALA A 229 -19.25 -10.94 -9.70
N LEU A 230 -19.54 -10.09 -8.71
CA LEU A 230 -19.93 -10.54 -7.37
C LEU A 230 -21.33 -11.12 -7.40
N ASP A 231 -21.49 -12.33 -6.92
CA ASP A 231 -22.78 -12.89 -6.55
C ASP A 231 -23.03 -12.60 -5.06
N PRO A 232 -24.12 -11.89 -4.68
CA PRO A 232 -24.37 -11.50 -3.29
C PRO A 232 -24.60 -12.68 -2.34
N ARG A 233 -24.78 -13.90 -2.87
CA ARG A 233 -24.91 -15.14 -2.07
C ARG A 233 -23.57 -15.66 -1.56
N VAL A 234 -22.44 -15.11 -2.02
CA VAL A 234 -21.10 -15.52 -1.60
C VAL A 234 -20.36 -14.34 -0.94
N GLY A 235 -19.60 -14.61 0.12
CA GLY A 235 -18.93 -13.61 0.94
C GLY A 235 -17.56 -13.20 0.36
N TYR A 236 -17.52 -12.54 -0.78
CA TYR A 236 -16.30 -11.96 -1.33
C TYR A 236 -16.21 -10.46 -1.08
N PHE A 237 -15.01 -9.96 -0.82
CA PHE A 237 -14.73 -8.54 -0.99
C PHE A 237 -14.75 -8.18 -2.47
N ALA A 238 -15.15 -6.96 -2.79
CA ALA A 238 -15.30 -6.55 -4.18
C ALA A 238 -14.75 -5.15 -4.45
N VAL A 239 -14.27 -4.95 -5.66
CA VAL A 239 -14.10 -3.63 -6.24
C VAL A 239 -15.47 -3.18 -6.76
N THR A 240 -15.91 -2.00 -6.32
CA THR A 240 -17.20 -1.41 -6.71
C THR A 240 -16.97 -0.15 -7.55
N PHE A 241 -17.71 -0.01 -8.64
CA PHE A 241 -17.63 1.15 -9.52
C PHE A 241 -18.95 1.38 -10.26
N LYS A 242 -19.12 2.56 -10.85
CA LYS A 242 -20.24 2.87 -11.74
C LYS A 242 -19.80 2.76 -13.20
N ASP A 243 -20.55 2.01 -14.00
CA ASP A 243 -20.30 1.83 -15.43
C ASP A 243 -21.39 2.49 -16.27
N TYR A 244 -21.05 3.62 -16.86
CA TYR A 244 -21.96 4.39 -17.73
C TYR A 244 -22.10 3.81 -19.15
N GLY A 245 -21.46 2.69 -19.43
CA GLY A 245 -21.66 1.90 -20.63
C GLY A 245 -22.81 0.89 -20.53
N GLN A 246 -23.41 0.74 -19.34
CA GLN A 246 -24.52 -0.18 -19.13
C GLN A 246 -25.80 0.28 -19.86
N PRO A 247 -26.66 -0.65 -20.32
CA PRO A 247 -27.99 -0.33 -20.82
C PRO A 247 -28.82 0.48 -19.82
N ILE A 248 -29.68 1.36 -20.29
CA ILE A 248 -30.46 2.28 -19.44
C ILE A 248 -31.35 1.56 -18.41
N GLN A 249 -31.70 0.31 -18.66
CA GLN A 249 -32.51 -0.52 -17.75
C GLN A 249 -31.67 -1.26 -16.71
N ALA A 250 -30.33 -1.29 -16.88
CA ALA A 250 -29.41 -1.97 -15.97
C ALA A 250 -28.89 -1.02 -14.89
N SER A 251 -28.44 -1.58 -13.77
CA SER A 251 -27.76 -0.81 -12.75
C SER A 251 -26.41 -0.32 -13.24
N LEU A 252 -26.08 0.94 -12.93
CA LEU A 252 -24.72 1.45 -13.12
C LEU A 252 -23.73 0.82 -12.16
N ASP A 253 -24.19 0.41 -10.95
CA ASP A 253 -23.33 -0.16 -9.92
C ASP A 253 -22.87 -1.56 -10.32
N GLN A 254 -21.57 -1.68 -10.53
CA GLN A 254 -20.90 -2.94 -10.86
C GLN A 254 -20.02 -3.35 -9.68
N ARG A 255 -19.90 -4.65 -9.45
CA ARG A 255 -19.08 -5.22 -8.37
C ARG A 255 -18.30 -6.41 -8.91
N TRP A 256 -16.99 -6.35 -8.82
CA TRP A 256 -16.12 -7.46 -9.20
C TRP A 256 -15.39 -8.00 -7.97
N ILE A 257 -15.42 -9.33 -7.81
CA ILE A 257 -14.78 -9.98 -6.65
C ILE A 257 -13.28 -9.78 -6.65
N GLY A 258 -12.72 -9.57 -5.45
CA GLY A 258 -11.28 -9.65 -5.21
C GLY A 258 -10.83 -11.11 -5.25
N ARG A 259 -9.95 -11.50 -6.19
CA ARG A 259 -9.40 -12.85 -6.27
C ARG A 259 -8.01 -12.89 -6.85
N HIS A 260 -7.24 -13.91 -6.49
CA HIS A 260 -5.95 -14.19 -7.11
C HIS A 260 -6.14 -14.74 -8.54
N ARG A 261 -5.16 -14.45 -9.41
CA ARG A 261 -5.04 -15.07 -10.73
C ARG A 261 -4.48 -16.50 -10.58
N LEU A 262 -5.36 -17.48 -10.61
CA LEU A 262 -4.98 -18.90 -10.55
C LEU A 262 -5.19 -19.55 -11.89
N GLU A 263 -4.12 -19.63 -12.68
CA GLU A 263 -4.10 -20.20 -14.01
C GLU A 263 -3.33 -21.52 -14.02
N ARG A 264 -3.86 -22.53 -14.71
CA ARG A 264 -3.16 -23.78 -14.93
C ARG A 264 -2.03 -23.58 -15.95
N VAL A 265 -0.93 -24.29 -15.76
CA VAL A 265 0.16 -24.33 -16.76
C VAL A 265 -0.37 -24.83 -18.10
N ASN A 266 -1.20 -25.90 -18.09
CA ASN A 266 -1.97 -26.36 -19.22
C ASN A 266 -3.47 -26.19 -18.93
N PRO A 267 -4.17 -25.19 -19.51
CA PRO A 267 -5.59 -24.94 -19.23
C PRO A 267 -6.51 -26.11 -19.60
N SER A 268 -6.11 -26.95 -20.57
CA SER A 268 -6.90 -28.10 -21.04
C SER A 268 -6.80 -29.32 -20.13
N ASP A 269 -5.84 -29.34 -19.20
CA ASP A 269 -5.64 -30.44 -18.26
C ASP A 269 -6.10 -30.03 -16.86
N PRO A 270 -7.22 -30.59 -16.34
CA PRO A 270 -7.72 -30.26 -15.00
C PRO A 270 -6.78 -30.68 -13.86
N LYS A 271 -5.77 -31.51 -14.13
CA LYS A 271 -4.73 -31.90 -13.17
C LYS A 271 -3.44 -31.11 -13.31
N SER A 272 -3.36 -30.22 -14.30
CA SER A 272 -2.17 -29.39 -14.49
C SER A 272 -1.90 -28.51 -13.26
N PRO A 273 -0.65 -28.36 -12.84
CA PRO A 273 -0.31 -27.48 -11.73
C PRO A 273 -0.67 -26.04 -11.99
N ILE A 274 -0.84 -25.26 -10.93
CA ILE A 274 -1.06 -23.83 -10.99
C ILE A 274 0.27 -23.11 -11.25
N ARG A 275 0.29 -22.20 -12.21
CA ARG A 275 1.48 -21.48 -12.67
C ARG A 275 2.10 -20.63 -11.57
N ASN A 276 1.26 -19.85 -10.88
CA ASN A 276 1.65 -18.95 -9.80
C ASN A 276 0.81 -19.29 -8.56
N PRO A 277 1.22 -20.25 -7.71
CA PRO A 277 0.49 -20.58 -6.52
C PRO A 277 0.53 -19.43 -5.51
N ILE A 278 -0.50 -19.35 -4.68
CA ILE A 278 -0.54 -18.46 -3.52
C ILE A 278 0.38 -19.05 -2.46
N VAL A 279 1.45 -18.34 -2.09
CA VAL A 279 2.35 -18.76 -1.02
C VAL A 279 2.25 -17.74 0.11
N TYR A 280 1.90 -18.19 1.31
CA TYR A 280 2.00 -17.39 2.53
C TYR A 280 3.23 -17.75 3.33
N TYR A 281 3.96 -16.74 3.75
CA TYR A 281 5.16 -16.86 4.55
C TYR A 281 4.88 -16.45 6.00
N VAL A 282 5.24 -17.30 6.94
CA VAL A 282 5.04 -17.03 8.38
C VAL A 282 6.20 -16.20 8.91
N ASP A 283 5.88 -15.07 9.55
CA ASP A 283 6.84 -14.13 10.11
C ASP A 283 7.71 -14.80 11.19
N ARG A 284 9.00 -14.53 11.16
CA ARG A 284 9.97 -15.01 12.15
C ARG A 284 9.76 -14.39 13.53
N GLY A 285 9.10 -13.23 13.60
CA GLY A 285 8.78 -12.54 14.85
C GLY A 285 7.67 -13.19 15.68
N ILE A 286 6.97 -14.19 15.16
CA ILE A 286 5.96 -14.93 15.92
C ILE A 286 6.65 -15.88 16.90
N PRO A 287 6.39 -15.79 18.21
CA PRO A 287 7.00 -16.68 19.19
C PRO A 287 6.49 -18.13 19.10
N GLU A 288 7.30 -19.12 19.48
CA GLU A 288 6.82 -20.49 19.67
C GLU A 288 6.06 -20.62 21.01
N PRO A 289 5.02 -21.48 21.12
CA PRO A 289 4.51 -22.41 20.11
C PRO A 289 3.50 -21.82 19.13
N ILE A 290 3.24 -20.53 19.20
CA ILE A 290 2.19 -19.84 18.41
C ILE A 290 2.53 -19.88 16.92
N ARG A 291 3.78 -19.69 16.56
CA ARG A 291 4.25 -19.76 15.17
C ARG A 291 3.91 -21.10 14.51
N THR A 292 4.17 -22.19 15.22
CA THR A 292 3.79 -23.54 14.76
C THR A 292 2.28 -23.65 14.56
N ALA A 293 1.48 -23.19 15.52
CA ALA A 293 0.01 -23.21 15.42
C ALA A 293 -0.53 -22.34 14.27
N VAL A 294 0.03 -21.15 14.08
CA VAL A 294 -0.29 -20.27 12.94
C VAL A 294 0.00 -20.95 11.62
N LYS A 295 1.17 -21.57 11.48
CA LYS A 295 1.56 -22.27 10.26
C LYS A 295 0.59 -23.43 9.95
N GLN A 296 0.20 -24.19 10.96
CA GLN A 296 -0.80 -25.26 10.83
C GLN A 296 -2.16 -24.69 10.43
N GLY A 297 -2.65 -23.65 11.11
CA GLY A 297 -3.94 -23.04 10.82
C GLY A 297 -4.04 -22.47 9.41
N VAL A 298 -3.02 -21.73 8.96
CA VAL A 298 -2.97 -21.21 7.59
C VAL A 298 -2.89 -22.34 6.56
N SER A 299 -2.24 -23.48 6.90
CA SER A 299 -2.15 -24.63 6.01
C SER A 299 -3.48 -25.33 5.75
N TRP A 300 -4.52 -25.09 6.54
CA TRP A 300 -5.86 -25.65 6.30
C TRP A 300 -6.48 -25.18 4.97
N TRP A 301 -6.05 -24.03 4.46
CA TRP A 301 -6.46 -23.56 3.14
C TRP A 301 -6.00 -24.48 2.00
N ILE A 302 -4.94 -25.24 2.18
CA ILE A 302 -4.47 -26.22 1.18
C ILE A 302 -5.60 -27.17 0.81
N LYS A 303 -6.28 -27.72 1.83
CA LYS A 303 -7.42 -28.62 1.60
C LYS A 303 -8.56 -27.93 0.85
N ALA A 304 -8.87 -26.68 1.14
CA ALA A 304 -9.93 -25.95 0.46
C ALA A 304 -9.64 -25.78 -1.05
N PHE A 305 -8.40 -25.49 -1.40
CA PHE A 305 -7.97 -25.39 -2.81
C PHE A 305 -7.93 -26.75 -3.50
N ASP A 306 -7.49 -27.79 -2.80
CA ASP A 306 -7.47 -29.18 -3.33
C ASP A 306 -8.90 -29.67 -3.59
N ASP A 307 -9.84 -29.45 -2.65
CA ASP A 307 -11.27 -29.80 -2.81
C ASP A 307 -11.92 -29.03 -3.97
N ALA A 308 -11.44 -27.80 -4.27
CA ALA A 308 -11.86 -27.03 -5.43
C ALA A 308 -11.19 -27.51 -6.76
N GLY A 309 -10.38 -28.55 -6.71
CA GLY A 309 -9.65 -29.07 -7.89
C GLY A 309 -8.45 -28.22 -8.29
N LEU A 310 -7.94 -27.40 -7.40
CA LEU A 310 -6.79 -26.51 -7.62
C LEU A 310 -5.58 -26.99 -6.80
N THR A 311 -5.22 -28.25 -6.95
CA THR A 311 -4.14 -28.90 -6.19
C THR A 311 -2.82 -28.15 -6.36
N GLY A 312 -2.18 -27.85 -5.22
CA GLY A 312 -0.91 -27.11 -5.17
C GLY A 312 -1.05 -25.61 -5.39
N ALA A 313 -2.26 -25.08 -5.47
CA ALA A 313 -2.51 -23.64 -5.64
C ALA A 313 -2.22 -22.81 -4.38
N PHE A 314 -2.17 -23.44 -3.21
CA PHE A 314 -1.90 -22.76 -1.95
C PHE A 314 -0.78 -23.46 -1.18
N ARG A 315 0.16 -22.68 -0.63
CA ARG A 315 1.28 -23.17 0.16
C ARG A 315 1.57 -22.27 1.35
N VAL A 316 2.17 -22.85 2.39
CA VAL A 316 2.61 -22.10 3.59
C VAL A 316 4.07 -22.46 3.86
N GLU A 317 4.90 -21.45 3.97
CA GLU A 317 6.34 -21.59 4.16
C GLU A 317 6.82 -20.69 5.30
N ASP A 318 8.00 -20.95 5.85
CA ASP A 318 8.66 -20.00 6.75
C ASP A 318 9.32 -18.89 5.91
N LEU A 319 9.24 -17.66 6.37
CA LEU A 319 9.92 -16.55 5.69
C LEU A 319 11.44 -16.74 5.79
N PRO A 320 12.16 -16.87 4.65
CA PRO A 320 13.62 -17.05 4.68
C PRO A 320 14.32 -15.86 5.35
N ASP A 321 15.44 -16.11 6.03
CA ASP A 321 16.18 -15.06 6.75
C ASP A 321 16.74 -13.98 5.83
N SER A 322 17.02 -14.32 4.56
CA SER A 322 17.50 -13.39 3.54
C SER A 322 16.43 -12.54 2.90
N VAL A 323 15.13 -12.82 3.18
CA VAL A 323 14.02 -12.10 2.57
C VAL A 323 13.58 -10.95 3.46
N ASP A 324 13.45 -9.77 2.86
CA ASP A 324 12.83 -8.61 3.49
C ASP A 324 11.29 -8.76 3.41
N PRO A 325 10.55 -8.68 4.54
CA PRO A 325 9.09 -8.78 4.54
C PRO A 325 8.39 -7.69 3.71
N MET A 326 9.07 -6.60 3.39
CA MET A 326 8.55 -5.52 2.55
C MET A 326 8.51 -5.87 1.06
N ASP A 327 9.25 -6.87 0.61
CA ASP A 327 9.23 -7.31 -0.79
C ASP A 327 7.85 -7.83 -1.17
N ALA A 328 7.21 -7.18 -2.16
CA ALA A 328 5.84 -7.48 -2.57
C ALA A 328 5.65 -8.89 -3.14
N ARG A 329 6.74 -9.58 -3.49
CA ARG A 329 6.68 -10.97 -3.98
C ARG A 329 6.26 -11.99 -2.91
N TYR A 330 6.28 -11.57 -1.62
CA TYR A 330 6.01 -12.45 -0.47
C TYR A 330 4.74 -12.00 0.26
N ASN A 331 3.73 -12.88 0.34
CA ASN A 331 2.58 -12.67 1.20
C ASN A 331 2.98 -13.08 2.62
N VAL A 332 2.95 -12.17 3.57
CA VAL A 332 3.46 -12.44 4.92
C VAL A 332 2.32 -12.44 5.93
N VAL A 333 2.31 -13.48 6.78
CA VAL A 333 1.52 -13.50 8.03
C VAL A 333 2.38 -12.85 9.10
N MET A 334 2.07 -11.60 9.41
CA MET A 334 2.87 -10.73 10.29
C MET A 334 2.40 -10.81 11.74
N TRP A 335 3.36 -10.60 12.66
CA TRP A 335 3.09 -10.47 14.09
C TRP A 335 3.11 -9.01 14.53
N GLU A 336 2.04 -8.55 15.17
CA GLU A 336 1.92 -7.19 15.66
C GLU A 336 1.80 -7.17 17.17
N ASN A 337 2.77 -6.53 17.83
CA ASN A 337 2.70 -6.27 19.26
C ASN A 337 1.83 -5.03 19.52
N ARG A 338 0.76 -5.23 20.28
CA ARG A 338 -0.16 -4.17 20.67
C ARG A 338 -0.16 -4.00 22.17
N ASN A 339 -0.47 -2.79 22.64
CA ASN A 339 -0.50 -2.47 24.07
C ASN A 339 -1.84 -2.79 24.72
N GLU A 340 -2.92 -2.50 24.01
CA GLU A 340 -4.29 -2.72 24.45
C GLU A 340 -5.00 -3.72 23.54
N ARG A 341 -6.28 -3.94 23.81
CA ARG A 341 -7.09 -4.83 23.01
C ARG A 341 -7.07 -4.40 21.54
N GLY A 342 -6.54 -5.25 20.70
CA GLY A 342 -6.52 -5.08 19.26
C GLY A 342 -7.30 -6.18 18.55
N TRP A 343 -7.13 -6.21 17.24
CA TRP A 343 -7.75 -7.23 16.38
C TRP A 343 -6.72 -7.73 15.37
N SER A 344 -6.84 -8.99 15.02
CA SER A 344 -6.16 -9.54 13.85
C SER A 344 -6.95 -9.15 12.60
N ILE A 345 -6.24 -8.85 11.52
CA ILE A 345 -6.85 -8.46 10.25
C ILE A 345 -6.19 -9.21 9.10
N GLY A 346 -7.03 -9.76 8.22
CA GLY A 346 -6.63 -10.22 6.91
C GLY A 346 -7.03 -9.20 5.86
N GLY A 347 -6.14 -8.92 4.93
CA GLY A 347 -6.39 -7.99 3.83
C GLY A 347 -5.69 -8.43 2.57
N SER A 348 -6.01 -7.78 1.49
CA SER A 348 -5.34 -7.96 0.22
C SER A 348 -5.17 -6.63 -0.49
N LEU A 349 -4.05 -6.49 -1.16
CA LEU A 349 -3.82 -5.41 -2.09
C LEU A 349 -4.27 -5.88 -3.45
N GLY A 350 -5.29 -5.24 -3.98
CA GLY A 350 -5.89 -5.56 -5.27
C GLY A 350 -5.79 -4.42 -6.26
N ASP A 351 -5.81 -4.78 -7.54
CA ASP A 351 -5.93 -3.82 -8.62
C ASP A 351 -7.35 -3.23 -8.65
N PRO A 352 -7.53 -1.93 -8.39
CA PRO A 352 -8.86 -1.31 -8.39
C PRO A 352 -9.54 -1.31 -9.77
N ARG A 353 -8.80 -1.61 -10.83
CA ARG A 353 -9.35 -1.73 -12.20
C ARG A 353 -10.08 -3.05 -12.42
N THR A 354 -9.65 -4.14 -11.74
CA THR A 354 -10.06 -5.50 -12.09
C THR A 354 -10.48 -6.36 -10.89
N GLY A 355 -10.02 -6.04 -9.68
CA GLY A 355 -10.15 -6.89 -8.50
C GLY A 355 -9.10 -8.00 -8.41
N GLU A 356 -8.08 -8.01 -9.29
CA GLU A 356 -6.98 -8.97 -9.15
C GLU A 356 -6.17 -8.71 -7.88
N ILE A 357 -6.06 -9.73 -7.03
CA ILE A 357 -5.25 -9.64 -5.81
C ILE A 357 -3.78 -9.83 -6.17
N ILE A 358 -2.96 -8.85 -5.79
CA ILE A 358 -1.52 -8.79 -6.07
C ILE A 358 -0.73 -9.31 -4.88
N LYS A 359 -1.12 -8.89 -3.68
CA LYS A 359 -0.47 -9.27 -2.42
C LYS A 359 -1.51 -9.51 -1.34
N GLY A 360 -1.41 -10.64 -0.64
CA GLY A 360 -2.16 -10.90 0.57
C GLY A 360 -1.35 -10.48 1.79
N VAL A 361 -2.03 -9.95 2.80
CA VAL A 361 -1.45 -9.58 4.09
C VAL A 361 -2.35 -10.09 5.19
N ALA A 362 -1.75 -10.78 6.17
CA ALA A 362 -2.42 -11.15 7.40
C ALA A 362 -1.62 -10.61 8.58
N ARG A 363 -2.28 -9.92 9.49
CA ARG A 363 -1.67 -9.32 10.69
C ARG A 363 -2.31 -9.92 11.91
N LEU A 364 -1.52 -10.63 12.71
CA LEU A 364 -1.97 -11.29 13.92
C LEU A 364 -1.65 -10.42 15.13
N ASP A 365 -2.63 -10.19 15.94
CA ASP A 365 -2.51 -9.40 17.16
C ASP A 365 -1.94 -10.26 18.32
N SER A 366 -0.77 -9.87 18.83
CA SER A 366 -0.13 -10.56 19.97
C SER A 366 -0.92 -10.46 21.27
N HIS A 367 -1.81 -9.48 21.39
CA HIS A 367 -2.62 -9.29 22.58
C HIS A 367 -3.77 -10.30 22.67
N ARG A 368 -4.24 -10.81 21.52
CA ARG A 368 -5.32 -11.79 21.43
C ARG A 368 -5.01 -13.06 22.20
N GLU A 369 -3.82 -13.55 22.09
CA GLU A 369 -3.33 -14.73 22.82
C GLU A 369 -3.50 -14.56 24.34
N ARG A 370 -3.08 -13.41 24.87
CA ARG A 370 -3.19 -13.11 26.30
C ARG A 370 -4.65 -12.96 26.73
N THR A 371 -5.47 -12.34 25.88
CA THR A 371 -6.89 -12.17 26.12
C THR A 371 -7.60 -13.53 26.17
N ASP A 372 -7.33 -14.40 25.20
CA ASP A 372 -7.95 -15.73 25.13
C ASP A 372 -7.49 -16.61 26.31
N TYR A 373 -6.21 -16.52 26.70
CA TYR A 373 -5.73 -17.20 27.92
C TYR A 373 -6.42 -16.69 29.19
N ASN A 374 -6.54 -15.38 29.37
CA ASN A 374 -7.20 -14.80 30.53
C ASN A 374 -8.69 -15.15 30.58
N LEU A 375 -9.38 -15.18 29.45
CA LEU A 375 -10.77 -15.64 29.36
C LEU A 375 -10.89 -17.12 29.79
N TYR A 376 -10.02 -17.97 29.25
CA TYR A 376 -9.98 -19.38 29.63
C TYR A 376 -9.72 -19.55 31.14
N ALA A 377 -8.69 -18.91 31.66
CA ALA A 377 -8.34 -18.98 33.07
C ALA A 377 -9.46 -18.44 33.98
N GLY A 378 -10.16 -17.37 33.57
CA GLY A 378 -11.29 -16.81 34.31
C GLY A 378 -12.54 -17.72 34.29
N LEU A 379 -12.81 -18.40 33.18
CA LEU A 379 -13.94 -19.32 33.03
C LEU A 379 -13.71 -20.66 33.75
N MET A 380 -12.50 -21.15 33.71
CA MET A 380 -12.14 -22.43 34.35
C MET A 380 -11.93 -22.33 35.86
N GLY A 381 -11.89 -21.12 36.40
CA GLY A 381 -11.47 -20.86 37.77
C GLY A 381 -9.98 -21.05 37.98
N ALA A 382 -9.43 -20.51 39.05
CA ALA A 382 -8.07 -20.83 39.44
C ALA A 382 -8.00 -22.33 39.70
N ALA A 383 -7.34 -23.08 38.81
CA ALA A 383 -6.94 -24.44 39.12
C ALA A 383 -6.18 -24.35 40.44
N SER A 384 -6.77 -24.92 41.51
CA SER A 384 -6.10 -25.00 42.79
C SER A 384 -4.75 -25.64 42.56
N SER A 385 -3.68 -24.88 42.69
CA SER A 385 -2.33 -25.44 42.77
C SER A 385 -2.32 -26.26 44.05
N ALA A 386 -2.55 -27.56 43.89
CA ALA A 386 -2.20 -28.54 44.89
C ALA A 386 -0.71 -28.89 44.76
#